data_cc27fb43535170afccad5f9480861826
#
_entry.id   cc27fb43535170afccad5f9480861826
#
_cell.length_a   1.000
_cell.length_b   1.000
_cell.length_c   1.000
_cell.angle_alpha   90.00
_cell.angle_beta   90.00
_cell.angle_gamma   90.00
#
_symmetry.space_group_name_H-M   'P 1'
#
loop_
_entity.id
_entity.type
_entity.pdbx_description
1 polymer ?
#
loop_
_entity_poly.entity_id
_entity_poly.type
_entity_poly.pdbx_seq_one_letter_code
_entity_poly.pdbx_strand_id
1 'polypeptide(L)'
;MKNLELEHLFIPAKISSKKLMIILHGRGDSSDGFKMLPEFLKLDDMNYIMFDAPFEYFTGHSWYQLPPDQLPGIEYSSKLLTHDLDVLFETDFNAQESFLFGFSQGSLLTFEFGGRYHKKLAGYIGVSGYIYDPLKLLQEMNKDLLDGSWLCTHGIYDKVLPLETTKEQIEVLQNGNWNIEFRVYNKDHSIDKEELKFIEKWVKEKNFKKTSQNP
;
A
#
# COMPACT_ATOMS: atom_id res chain seq x y z
N MET A 1 -4.01 20.53 1.15
CA MET A 1 -3.65 19.57 2.21
C MET A 1 -2.77 20.30 3.23
N LYS A 2 -3.40 20.91 4.23
CA LYS A 2 -2.69 21.56 5.31
C LYS A 2 -2.63 20.61 6.51
N ASN A 3 -1.55 20.65 7.25
CA ASN A 3 -1.33 19.87 8.48
C ASN A 3 -0.98 18.38 8.31
N LEU A 4 -0.43 17.95 7.17
CA LEU A 4 0.19 16.63 7.07
C LEU A 4 1.59 16.68 7.68
N GLU A 5 2.01 15.61 8.36
CA GLU A 5 3.32 15.50 9.01
C GLU A 5 4.40 14.99 8.04
N LEU A 6 4.00 14.15 7.06
CA LEU A 6 4.91 13.63 6.05
C LEU A 6 4.99 14.57 4.83
N GLU A 7 6.21 14.78 4.34
CA GLU A 7 6.40 15.40 3.03
C GLU A 7 5.74 14.54 1.95
N HIS A 8 5.20 15.19 0.91
CA HIS A 8 4.43 14.47 -0.09
C HIS A 8 4.36 15.17 -1.44
N LEU A 9 4.16 14.37 -2.48
CA LEU A 9 3.75 14.82 -3.81
C LEU A 9 2.27 14.49 -4.02
N PHE A 10 1.48 15.48 -4.45
CA PHE A 10 0.07 15.29 -4.78
C PHE A 10 -0.19 15.51 -6.27
N ILE A 11 -0.90 14.57 -6.90
CA ILE A 11 -1.36 14.67 -8.29
C ILE A 11 -2.88 14.55 -8.28
N PRO A 12 -3.61 15.61 -8.67
CA PRO A 12 -5.07 15.58 -8.69
C PRO A 12 -5.60 14.67 -9.82
N ALA A 13 -6.78 14.11 -9.61
CA ALA A 13 -7.52 13.39 -10.62
C ALA A 13 -7.87 14.28 -11.82
N LYS A 14 -7.87 13.71 -13.03
CA LYS A 14 -8.33 14.40 -14.26
C LYS A 14 -9.84 14.68 -14.21
N ILE A 15 -10.59 13.79 -13.59
CA ILE A 15 -12.03 13.92 -13.34
C ILE A 15 -12.21 14.10 -11.83
N SER A 16 -12.85 15.18 -11.41
CA SER A 16 -13.07 15.51 -9.99
C SER A 16 -13.68 14.34 -9.22
N SER A 17 -13.04 13.95 -8.12
CA SER A 17 -13.38 12.76 -7.34
C SER A 17 -12.89 12.88 -5.90
N LYS A 18 -13.49 12.10 -4.98
CA LYS A 18 -13.01 11.90 -3.60
C LYS A 18 -12.18 10.63 -3.43
N LYS A 19 -11.88 9.92 -4.51
CA LYS A 19 -11.01 8.74 -4.51
C LYS A 19 -9.56 9.15 -4.35
N LEU A 20 -8.80 8.38 -3.58
CA LEU A 20 -7.39 8.63 -3.34
C LEU A 20 -6.59 7.34 -3.44
N MET A 21 -5.47 7.37 -4.12
CA MET A 21 -4.44 6.34 -4.02
C MET A 21 -3.27 6.88 -3.21
N ILE A 22 -3.04 6.26 -2.06
CA ILE A 22 -1.93 6.55 -1.16
C ILE A 22 -0.77 5.65 -1.57
N ILE A 23 0.41 6.24 -1.83
CA ILE A 23 1.57 5.51 -2.35
C ILE A 23 2.73 5.62 -1.36
N LEU A 24 3.27 4.44 -0.99
CA LEU A 24 4.40 4.25 -0.11
C LEU A 24 5.56 3.65 -0.91
N HIS A 25 6.63 4.40 -1.07
CA HIS A 25 7.81 4.01 -1.86
C HIS A 25 8.68 2.95 -1.17
N GLY A 26 9.64 2.40 -1.90
CA GLY A 26 10.67 1.50 -1.39
C GLY A 26 11.81 2.25 -0.68
N ARG A 27 12.67 1.50 0.02
CA ARG A 27 13.84 2.05 0.72
C ARG A 27 14.80 2.75 -0.24
N GLY A 28 15.17 3.98 0.09
CA GLY A 28 16.12 4.79 -0.68
C GLY A 28 15.51 5.54 -1.85
N ASP A 29 14.19 5.43 -2.02
CA ASP A 29 13.41 6.19 -2.99
C ASP A 29 12.68 7.36 -2.32
N SER A 30 11.78 8.02 -3.04
CA SER A 30 10.99 9.15 -2.59
C SER A 30 9.65 9.21 -3.31
N SER A 31 8.80 10.16 -2.93
CA SER A 31 7.55 10.48 -3.62
C SER A 31 7.77 10.76 -5.12
N ASP A 32 8.89 11.39 -5.50
CA ASP A 32 9.23 11.72 -6.89
C ASP A 32 9.45 10.47 -7.76
N GLY A 33 9.92 9.35 -7.19
CA GLY A 33 10.10 8.08 -7.90
C GLY A 33 8.79 7.50 -8.44
N PHE A 34 7.66 7.84 -7.83
CA PHE A 34 6.34 7.34 -8.21
C PHE A 34 5.49 8.33 -9.02
N LYS A 35 6.01 9.52 -9.36
CA LYS A 35 5.25 10.57 -10.08
C LYS A 35 4.65 10.13 -11.42
N MET A 36 5.23 9.11 -12.05
CA MET A 36 4.74 8.57 -13.33
C MET A 36 3.71 7.44 -13.15
N LEU A 37 3.48 6.94 -11.94
CA LEU A 37 2.56 5.84 -11.70
C LEU A 37 1.12 6.13 -12.16
N PRO A 38 0.55 7.35 -12.01
CA PRO A 38 -0.77 7.70 -12.53
C PRO A 38 -0.93 7.48 -14.03
N GLU A 39 0.12 7.77 -14.82
CA GLU A 39 0.11 7.58 -16.27
C GLU A 39 0.09 6.09 -16.68
N PHE A 40 0.65 5.22 -15.86
CA PHE A 40 0.61 3.77 -16.08
C PHE A 40 -0.72 3.15 -15.64
N LEU A 41 -1.30 3.60 -14.51
CA LEU A 41 -2.54 3.07 -13.97
C LEU A 41 -3.79 3.59 -14.70
N LYS A 42 -3.74 4.74 -15.38
CA LYS A 42 -4.83 5.29 -16.21
C LYS A 42 -6.19 5.33 -15.50
N LEU A 43 -6.19 5.78 -14.25
CA LEU A 43 -7.38 5.95 -13.43
C LEU A 43 -7.73 7.45 -13.40
N ASP A 44 -8.53 7.91 -14.35
CA ASP A 44 -8.76 9.35 -14.56
C ASP A 44 -9.55 10.02 -13.41
N ASP A 45 -10.27 9.24 -12.62
CA ASP A 45 -11.02 9.68 -11.43
C ASP A 45 -10.29 9.37 -10.10
N MET A 46 -8.99 9.11 -10.12
CA MET A 46 -8.17 8.84 -8.95
C MET A 46 -7.23 10.01 -8.68
N ASN A 47 -7.27 10.55 -7.45
CA ASN A 47 -6.22 11.42 -6.93
C ASN A 47 -5.07 10.55 -6.40
N TYR A 48 -3.86 11.08 -6.40
CA TYR A 48 -2.69 10.36 -5.91
C TYR A 48 -1.95 11.22 -4.90
N ILE A 49 -1.62 10.62 -3.75
CA ILE A 49 -0.68 11.18 -2.79
C ILE A 49 0.47 10.18 -2.58
N MET A 50 1.67 10.65 -2.75
CA MET A 50 2.91 9.90 -2.60
C MET A 50 3.66 10.49 -1.44
N PHE A 51 3.82 9.73 -0.36
CA PHE A 51 4.52 10.20 0.83
C PHE A 51 6.01 9.91 0.77
N ASP A 52 6.82 10.83 1.27
CA ASP A 52 8.21 10.57 1.62
C ASP A 52 8.29 9.94 3.02
N ALA A 53 9.09 8.89 3.12
CA ALA A 53 9.29 8.20 4.40
C ALA A 53 10.05 9.11 5.41
N PRO A 54 9.83 8.95 6.73
CA PRO A 54 10.32 9.92 7.72
C PRO A 54 11.83 9.88 7.99
N PHE A 55 12.54 8.84 7.57
CA PHE A 55 13.98 8.72 7.83
C PHE A 55 14.78 8.96 6.55
N GLU A 56 15.73 9.89 6.59
CA GLU A 56 16.68 10.09 5.50
C GLU A 56 17.52 8.83 5.24
N TYR A 57 17.72 8.50 3.97
CA TYR A 57 18.55 7.39 3.57
C TYR A 57 19.24 7.68 2.22
N PHE A 58 20.54 7.99 2.25
CA PHE A 58 21.32 8.48 1.10
C PHE A 58 20.67 9.70 0.43
N THR A 59 20.21 9.53 -0.82
CA THR A 59 19.53 10.58 -1.60
C THR A 59 18.00 10.49 -1.56
N GLY A 60 17.46 9.55 -0.79
CA GLY A 60 16.03 9.32 -0.63
C GLY A 60 15.68 9.05 0.83
N HIS A 61 14.67 8.23 1.05
CA HIS A 61 14.07 8.03 2.36
C HIS A 61 13.88 6.54 2.70
N SER A 62 13.62 6.25 3.97
CA SER A 62 13.36 4.92 4.51
C SER A 62 12.23 4.96 5.53
N TRP A 63 11.33 3.98 5.49
CA TRP A 63 10.24 3.86 6.45
C TRP A 63 10.69 3.28 7.78
N TYR A 64 11.71 2.43 7.75
CA TYR A 64 12.24 1.76 8.94
C TYR A 64 13.66 1.23 8.68
N GLN A 65 14.38 0.92 9.76
CA GLN A 65 15.73 0.35 9.70
C GLN A 65 15.68 -1.11 9.21
N LEU A 66 16.83 -1.62 8.76
CA LEU A 66 16.94 -3.04 8.40
C LEU A 66 16.94 -3.93 9.67
N PRO A 67 16.66 -5.24 9.51
CA PRO A 67 16.74 -6.17 10.61
C PRO A 67 18.06 -6.08 11.39
N PRO A 68 18.07 -6.22 12.74
CA PRO A 68 16.91 -6.59 13.57
C PRO A 68 16.06 -5.38 14.03
N ASP A 69 16.43 -4.13 13.75
CA ASP A 69 15.91 -2.91 14.39
C ASP A 69 14.71 -2.28 13.63
N GLN A 70 13.88 -3.11 12.99
CA GLN A 70 12.78 -2.65 12.13
C GLN A 70 11.59 -2.08 12.91
N LEU A 71 11.22 -2.73 14.03
CA LEU A 71 9.94 -2.50 14.70
C LEU A 71 9.72 -1.05 15.13
N PRO A 72 10.69 -0.35 15.76
CA PRO A 72 10.48 1.05 16.14
C PRO A 72 10.18 1.97 14.96
N GLY A 73 10.84 1.74 13.81
CA GLY A 73 10.59 2.51 12.59
C GLY A 73 9.23 2.20 11.97
N ILE A 74 8.81 0.93 11.95
CA ILE A 74 7.48 0.52 11.49
C ILE A 74 6.39 1.19 12.33
N GLU A 75 6.51 1.17 13.66
CA GLU A 75 5.57 1.79 14.58
C GLU A 75 5.51 3.32 14.42
N TYR A 76 6.67 3.97 14.30
CA TYR A 76 6.76 5.40 14.09
C TYR A 76 6.13 5.84 12.76
N SER A 77 6.48 5.18 11.66
CA SER A 77 5.90 5.45 10.34
C SER A 77 4.39 5.18 10.31
N SER A 78 3.93 4.12 10.97
CA SER A 78 2.50 3.83 11.09
C SER A 78 1.74 4.91 11.85
N LYS A 79 2.34 5.50 12.88
CA LYS A 79 1.73 6.62 13.63
C LYS A 79 1.58 7.87 12.75
N LEU A 80 2.62 8.24 11.98
CA LEU A 80 2.55 9.37 11.05
C LEU A 80 1.51 9.15 9.97
N LEU A 81 1.48 7.95 9.36
CA LEU A 81 0.48 7.58 8.38
C LEU A 81 -0.94 7.62 8.95
N THR A 82 -1.14 7.19 10.21
CA THR A 82 -2.46 7.29 10.87
C THR A 82 -2.91 8.74 10.93
N HIS A 83 -2.06 9.64 11.44
CA HIS A 83 -2.35 11.06 11.52
C HIS A 83 -2.72 11.65 10.15
N ASP A 84 -1.86 11.44 9.15
CA ASP A 84 -2.02 12.05 7.84
C ASP A 84 -3.25 11.52 7.09
N LEU A 85 -3.51 10.22 7.16
CA LEU A 85 -4.70 9.65 6.54
C LEU A 85 -5.98 10.07 7.26
N ASP A 86 -5.96 10.25 8.58
CA ASP A 86 -7.11 10.79 9.31
C ASP A 86 -7.43 12.20 8.87
N VAL A 87 -6.44 13.08 8.75
CA VAL A 87 -6.61 14.45 8.23
C VAL A 87 -7.20 14.44 6.82
N LEU A 88 -6.67 13.60 5.92
CA LEU A 88 -7.12 13.51 4.53
C LEU A 88 -8.58 13.01 4.43
N PHE A 89 -8.95 12.02 5.22
CA PHE A 89 -10.28 11.41 5.17
C PHE A 89 -11.34 12.18 5.96
N GLU A 90 -10.95 13.07 6.86
CA GLU A 90 -11.88 13.97 7.56
C GLU A 90 -12.25 15.18 6.68
N THR A 91 -11.40 15.57 5.74
CA THR A 91 -11.56 16.83 4.99
C THR A 91 -11.87 16.62 3.51
N ASP A 92 -11.03 15.86 2.80
CA ASP A 92 -10.97 15.94 1.35
C ASP A 92 -11.40 14.67 0.62
N PHE A 93 -11.12 13.49 1.19
CA PHE A 93 -11.25 12.20 0.50
C PHE A 93 -12.17 11.22 1.23
N ASN A 94 -12.59 10.16 0.53
CA ASN A 94 -13.39 9.09 1.09
C ASN A 94 -12.54 7.83 1.31
N ALA A 95 -12.33 7.44 2.57
CA ALA A 95 -11.54 6.25 2.90
C ALA A 95 -12.06 5.00 2.16
N GLN A 96 -13.37 4.82 2.09
CA GLN A 96 -13.97 3.65 1.45
C GLN A 96 -13.82 3.62 -0.09
N GLU A 97 -13.39 4.71 -0.71
CA GLU A 97 -13.11 4.80 -2.14
C GLU A 97 -11.60 4.94 -2.41
N SER A 98 -10.77 4.84 -1.37
CA SER A 98 -9.33 5.04 -1.44
C SER A 98 -8.56 3.74 -1.35
N PHE A 99 -7.35 3.74 -1.91
CA PHE A 99 -6.45 2.58 -1.96
C PHE A 99 -5.11 2.90 -1.32
N LEU A 100 -4.53 1.93 -0.63
CA LEU A 100 -3.15 1.98 -0.15
C LEU A 100 -2.28 1.09 -1.03
N PHE A 101 -1.28 1.69 -1.65
CA PHE A 101 -0.30 1.03 -2.51
C PHE A 101 1.09 1.16 -1.90
N GLY A 102 1.83 0.07 -1.79
CA GLY A 102 3.20 0.09 -1.32
C GLY A 102 4.12 -0.79 -2.15
N PHE A 103 5.35 -0.34 -2.33
CA PHE A 103 6.43 -1.09 -2.96
C PHE A 103 7.54 -1.40 -1.95
N SER A 104 8.03 -2.64 -1.91
CA SER A 104 9.17 -3.04 -1.06
C SER A 104 8.93 -2.71 0.44
N GLN A 105 9.67 -1.78 1.05
CA GLN A 105 9.38 -1.30 2.41
C GLN A 105 7.95 -0.74 2.55
N GLY A 106 7.47 -0.01 1.56
CA GLY A 106 6.09 0.48 1.53
C GLY A 106 5.06 -0.65 1.46
N SER A 107 5.39 -1.77 0.80
CA SER A 107 4.54 -2.96 0.78
C SER A 107 4.40 -3.59 2.18
N LEU A 108 5.48 -3.70 2.95
CA LEU A 108 5.40 -4.13 4.34
C LEU A 108 4.42 -3.25 5.13
N LEU A 109 4.54 -1.92 5.02
CA LEU A 109 3.64 -0.99 5.70
C LEU A 109 2.19 -1.12 5.19
N THR A 110 1.98 -1.44 3.92
CA THR A 110 0.63 -1.70 3.41
C THR A 110 -0.07 -2.79 4.22
N PHE A 111 0.64 -3.84 4.61
CA PHE A 111 0.09 -4.90 5.46
C PHE A 111 0.11 -4.53 6.95
N GLU A 112 1.25 -4.10 7.49
CA GLU A 112 1.43 -3.86 8.92
C GLU A 112 0.60 -2.67 9.42
N PHE A 113 0.66 -1.53 8.73
CA PHE A 113 -0.16 -0.37 9.02
C PHE A 113 -1.60 -0.58 8.56
N GLY A 114 -1.79 -0.96 7.28
CA GLY A 114 -3.12 -1.10 6.69
C GLY A 114 -3.99 -2.13 7.43
N GLY A 115 -3.40 -3.23 7.91
CA GLY A 115 -4.10 -4.26 8.69
C GLY A 115 -4.56 -3.81 10.08
N ARG A 116 -3.94 -2.76 10.64
CA ARG A 116 -4.30 -2.20 11.96
C ARG A 116 -5.06 -0.88 11.88
N TYR A 117 -5.08 -0.25 10.71
CA TYR A 117 -5.73 1.05 10.56
C TYR A 117 -7.24 0.94 10.83
N HIS A 118 -7.79 1.91 11.53
CA HIS A 118 -9.16 1.85 12.01
C HIS A 118 -10.22 2.16 10.95
N LYS A 119 -9.84 2.77 9.80
CA LYS A 119 -10.76 3.01 8.67
C LYS A 119 -10.51 1.99 7.56
N LYS A 120 -11.58 1.34 7.09
CA LYS A 120 -11.51 0.40 5.97
C LYS A 120 -11.36 1.16 4.65
N LEU A 121 -10.31 0.84 3.89
CA LEU A 121 -10.12 1.35 2.54
C LEU A 121 -10.81 0.46 1.48
N ALA A 122 -10.90 0.96 0.25
CA ALA A 122 -11.40 0.19 -0.89
C ALA A 122 -10.51 -1.00 -1.22
N GLY A 123 -9.19 -0.84 -1.05
CA GLY A 123 -8.24 -1.91 -1.24
C GLY A 123 -6.81 -1.57 -0.82
N TYR A 124 -6.01 -2.62 -0.69
CA TYR A 124 -4.63 -2.61 -0.25
C TYR A 124 -3.77 -3.39 -1.23
N ILE A 125 -2.69 -2.81 -1.70
CA ILE A 125 -1.83 -3.36 -2.77
C ILE A 125 -0.39 -3.35 -2.30
N GLY A 126 0.17 -4.52 -2.04
CA GLY A 126 1.58 -4.69 -1.70
C GLY A 126 2.36 -5.30 -2.85
N VAL A 127 3.38 -4.59 -3.33
CA VAL A 127 4.23 -5.01 -4.45
C VAL A 127 5.64 -5.32 -3.98
N SER A 128 6.13 -6.54 -4.23
CA SER A 128 7.51 -6.99 -3.93
C SER A 128 7.95 -6.68 -2.50
N GLY A 129 7.09 -6.99 -1.52
CA GLY A 129 7.37 -6.81 -0.10
C GLY A 129 7.31 -8.10 0.69
N TYR A 130 7.22 -7.99 2.00
CA TYR A 130 7.10 -9.09 2.94
C TYR A 130 6.27 -8.64 4.15
N ILE A 131 5.96 -9.56 5.05
CA ILE A 131 5.23 -9.30 6.30
C ILE A 131 6.24 -9.39 7.46
N TYR A 132 6.22 -8.42 8.37
CA TYR A 132 7.17 -8.39 9.49
C TYR A 132 6.98 -9.58 10.44
N ASP A 133 5.76 -9.75 10.95
CA ASP A 133 5.36 -10.88 11.79
C ASP A 133 3.91 -11.26 11.46
N PRO A 134 3.68 -12.25 10.59
CA PRO A 134 2.34 -12.58 10.13
C PRO A 134 1.42 -13.13 11.23
N LEU A 135 1.98 -13.84 12.25
CA LEU A 135 1.18 -14.35 13.36
C LEU A 135 0.73 -13.22 14.30
N LYS A 136 1.64 -12.31 14.63
CA LYS A 136 1.32 -11.14 15.43
C LYS A 136 0.34 -10.24 14.70
N LEU A 137 0.53 -10.03 13.40
CA LEU A 137 -0.37 -9.22 12.58
C LEU A 137 -1.80 -9.80 12.58
N LEU A 138 -1.98 -11.12 12.45
CA LEU A 138 -3.28 -11.77 12.55
C LEU A 138 -3.97 -11.60 13.91
N GLN A 139 -3.19 -11.54 14.98
CA GLN A 139 -3.72 -11.32 16.34
C GLN A 139 -4.20 -9.89 16.57
N GLU A 140 -3.44 -8.91 16.04
CA GLU A 140 -3.62 -7.49 16.30
C GLU A 140 -4.46 -6.75 15.25
N MET A 141 -4.67 -7.36 14.07
CA MET A 141 -5.36 -6.71 12.98
C MET A 141 -6.82 -6.36 13.30
N ASN A 142 -7.31 -5.31 12.69
CA ASN A 142 -8.73 -4.99 12.68
C ASN A 142 -9.50 -6.08 11.92
N LYS A 143 -10.36 -6.82 12.64
CA LYS A 143 -11.08 -7.98 12.08
C LYS A 143 -12.07 -7.60 10.96
N ASP A 144 -12.53 -6.36 10.91
CA ASP A 144 -13.37 -5.85 9.82
C ASP A 144 -12.65 -5.77 8.47
N LEU A 145 -11.33 -5.97 8.47
CA LEU A 145 -10.50 -5.94 7.27
C LEU A 145 -10.20 -7.34 6.69
N LEU A 146 -10.57 -8.43 7.38
CA LEU A 146 -10.31 -9.80 6.91
C LEU A 146 -10.94 -10.08 5.53
N ASP A 147 -12.16 -9.61 5.31
CA ASP A 147 -12.89 -9.71 4.04
C ASP A 147 -12.62 -8.52 3.09
N GLY A 148 -11.66 -7.68 3.42
CA GLY A 148 -11.23 -6.54 2.61
C GLY A 148 -10.64 -6.98 1.25
N SER A 149 -10.38 -6.00 0.40
CA SER A 149 -9.72 -6.24 -0.89
C SER A 149 -8.21 -6.09 -0.73
N TRP A 150 -7.50 -7.21 -0.68
CA TRP A 150 -6.04 -7.26 -0.54
C TRP A 150 -5.41 -7.92 -1.74
N LEU A 151 -4.38 -7.28 -2.28
CA LEU A 151 -3.56 -7.78 -3.37
C LEU A 151 -2.08 -7.77 -2.94
N CYS A 152 -1.42 -8.90 -3.06
CA CYS A 152 0.03 -9.02 -2.94
C CYS A 152 0.60 -9.51 -4.26
N THR A 153 1.62 -8.82 -4.78
CA THR A 153 2.32 -9.25 -5.99
C THR A 153 3.81 -9.39 -5.73
N HIS A 154 4.47 -10.33 -6.40
CA HIS A 154 5.90 -10.58 -6.19
C HIS A 154 6.60 -11.06 -7.47
N GLY A 155 7.92 -10.88 -7.53
CA GLY A 155 8.77 -11.33 -8.64
C GLY A 155 9.38 -12.71 -8.40
N ILE A 156 9.37 -13.60 -9.42
CA ILE A 156 10.02 -14.91 -9.34
C ILE A 156 11.53 -14.78 -9.16
N TYR A 157 12.11 -13.73 -9.75
CA TYR A 157 13.55 -13.51 -9.77
C TYR A 157 14.02 -12.46 -8.76
N ASP A 158 13.16 -12.12 -7.79
CA ASP A 158 13.50 -11.15 -6.74
C ASP A 158 14.61 -11.70 -5.84
N LYS A 159 15.82 -11.10 -5.99
CA LYS A 159 17.01 -11.43 -5.21
C LYS A 159 17.16 -10.57 -3.95
N VAL A 160 16.39 -9.50 -3.84
CA VAL A 160 16.39 -8.61 -2.66
C VAL A 160 15.50 -9.18 -1.58
N LEU A 161 14.29 -9.58 -1.96
CA LEU A 161 13.31 -10.23 -1.08
C LEU A 161 12.86 -11.53 -1.77
N PRO A 162 13.41 -12.70 -1.36
CA PRO A 162 13.08 -13.98 -2.00
C PRO A 162 11.58 -14.30 -1.95
N LEU A 163 11.04 -14.72 -3.09
CA LEU A 163 9.62 -15.04 -3.27
C LEU A 163 9.10 -16.01 -2.21
N GLU A 164 9.84 -17.07 -1.91
CA GLU A 164 9.37 -18.13 -1.00
C GLU A 164 9.08 -17.59 0.40
N THR A 165 9.88 -16.67 0.92
CA THR A 165 9.62 -16.02 2.22
C THR A 165 8.30 -15.28 2.23
N THR A 166 8.03 -14.47 1.21
CA THR A 166 6.76 -13.73 1.11
C THR A 166 5.58 -14.66 0.92
N LYS A 167 5.74 -15.71 0.11
CA LYS A 167 4.71 -16.71 -0.14
C LYS A 167 4.29 -17.44 1.14
N GLU A 168 5.26 -17.95 1.92
CA GLU A 168 5.00 -18.58 3.21
C GLU A 168 4.26 -17.65 4.18
N GLN A 169 4.66 -16.39 4.23
CA GLN A 169 4.01 -15.38 5.09
C GLN A 169 2.56 -15.09 4.65
N ILE A 170 2.32 -14.97 3.34
CA ILE A 170 0.95 -14.80 2.79
C ILE A 170 0.09 -16.03 3.07
N GLU A 171 0.64 -17.24 2.95
CA GLU A 171 -0.08 -18.48 3.30
C GLU A 171 -0.49 -18.51 4.78
N VAL A 172 0.35 -18.03 5.70
CA VAL A 172 -0.02 -17.88 7.12
C VAL A 172 -1.21 -16.94 7.29
N LEU A 173 -1.23 -15.78 6.60
CA LEU A 173 -2.34 -14.83 6.66
C LEU A 173 -3.62 -15.43 6.06
N GLN A 174 -3.53 -16.10 4.90
CA GLN A 174 -4.66 -16.76 4.25
C GLN A 174 -5.25 -17.89 5.12
N ASN A 175 -4.41 -18.69 5.79
CA ASN A 175 -4.85 -19.71 6.75
C ASN A 175 -5.56 -19.09 7.97
N GLY A 176 -5.25 -17.83 8.30
CA GLY A 176 -5.97 -17.01 9.28
C GLY A 176 -7.27 -16.39 8.74
N ASN A 177 -7.78 -16.84 7.60
CA ASN A 177 -8.96 -16.33 6.89
C ASN A 177 -8.83 -14.90 6.36
N TRP A 178 -7.61 -14.42 6.13
CA TRP A 178 -7.42 -13.14 5.48
C TRP A 178 -7.54 -13.29 3.95
N ASN A 179 -8.49 -12.58 3.35
CA ASN A 179 -8.77 -12.66 1.92
C ASN A 179 -7.72 -11.88 1.11
N ILE A 180 -6.59 -12.51 0.83
CA ILE A 180 -5.47 -11.93 0.06
C ILE A 180 -5.37 -12.61 -1.29
N GLU A 181 -5.47 -11.86 -2.38
CA GLU A 181 -5.10 -12.33 -3.72
C GLU A 181 -3.59 -12.24 -3.88
N PHE A 182 -2.90 -13.38 -4.08
CA PHE A 182 -1.46 -13.43 -4.30
C PHE A 182 -1.13 -13.74 -5.75
N ARG A 183 -0.27 -12.92 -6.39
CA ARG A 183 0.15 -13.09 -7.78
C ARG A 183 1.66 -12.99 -7.95
N VAL A 184 2.19 -13.80 -8.86
CA VAL A 184 3.62 -13.89 -9.14
C VAL A 184 3.89 -13.52 -10.59
N TYR A 185 4.96 -12.75 -10.84
CA TYR A 185 5.35 -12.25 -12.16
C TYR A 185 6.79 -12.60 -12.49
N ASN A 186 7.10 -12.70 -13.80
CA ASN A 186 8.47 -12.92 -14.31
C ASN A 186 9.31 -11.63 -14.22
N LYS A 187 9.57 -11.17 -13.01
CA LYS A 187 10.32 -9.93 -12.74
C LYS A 187 11.31 -10.13 -11.58
N ASP A 188 12.26 -9.24 -11.47
CA ASP A 188 13.14 -9.05 -10.31
C ASP A 188 12.47 -8.15 -9.24
N HIS A 189 13.28 -7.45 -8.41
CA HIS A 189 12.79 -6.48 -7.42
C HIS A 189 12.42 -5.14 -8.07
N SER A 190 11.39 -5.15 -8.89
CA SER A 190 10.91 -4.01 -9.67
C SER A 190 9.38 -4.02 -9.80
N ILE A 191 8.82 -3.01 -10.45
CA ILE A 191 7.40 -2.98 -10.82
C ILE A 191 7.29 -3.22 -12.32
N ASP A 192 6.55 -4.26 -12.71
CA ASP A 192 6.39 -4.69 -14.10
C ASP A 192 5.16 -4.10 -14.78
N LYS A 193 5.21 -3.93 -16.11
CA LYS A 193 4.09 -3.37 -16.89
C LYS A 193 2.84 -4.24 -16.89
N GLU A 194 2.99 -5.58 -16.94
CA GLU A 194 1.85 -6.49 -16.89
C GLU A 194 1.21 -6.50 -15.50
N GLU A 195 2.03 -6.38 -14.47
CA GLU A 195 1.59 -6.19 -13.08
C GLU A 195 0.78 -4.89 -12.93
N LEU A 196 1.24 -3.77 -13.47
CA LEU A 196 0.52 -2.50 -13.43
C LEU A 196 -0.81 -2.54 -14.18
N LYS A 197 -0.87 -3.21 -15.34
CA LYS A 197 -2.14 -3.45 -16.06
C LYS A 197 -3.13 -4.27 -15.24
N PHE A 198 -2.62 -5.28 -14.52
CA PHE A 198 -3.46 -6.06 -13.63
C PHE A 198 -3.97 -5.23 -12.45
N ILE A 199 -3.09 -4.44 -11.81
CA ILE A 199 -3.46 -3.54 -10.71
C ILE A 199 -4.51 -2.52 -11.16
N GLU A 200 -4.35 -1.90 -12.33
CA GLU A 200 -5.35 -1.01 -12.94
C GLU A 200 -6.74 -1.68 -13.02
N LYS A 201 -6.79 -2.88 -13.61
CA LYS A 201 -8.03 -3.65 -13.74
C LYS A 201 -8.62 -3.99 -12.36
N TRP A 202 -7.79 -4.47 -11.44
CA TRP A 202 -8.17 -4.85 -10.09
C TRP A 202 -8.77 -3.65 -9.31
N VAL A 203 -8.16 -2.47 -9.39
CA VAL A 203 -8.68 -1.24 -8.77
C VAL A 203 -10.04 -0.86 -9.36
N LYS A 204 -10.19 -0.92 -10.69
CA LYS A 204 -11.47 -0.65 -11.37
C LYS A 204 -12.57 -1.61 -10.90
N GLU A 205 -12.30 -2.90 -10.80
CA GLU A 205 -13.27 -3.90 -10.34
C GLU A 205 -13.73 -3.68 -8.89
N LYS A 206 -12.83 -3.25 -7.99
CA LYS A 206 -13.18 -2.96 -6.60
C LYS A 206 -14.03 -1.69 -6.47
N ASN A 207 -13.80 -0.71 -7.33
CA ASN A 207 -14.60 0.52 -7.39
C ASN A 207 -16.04 0.25 -7.88
N PHE A 208 -16.25 -0.66 -8.83
CA PHE A 208 -17.57 -0.95 -9.40
C PHE A 208 -18.50 -1.73 -8.44
N LYS A 209 -17.98 -2.60 -7.58
CA LYS A 209 -18.80 -3.40 -6.66
C LYS A 209 -19.56 -2.57 -5.63
N LYS A 210 -19.14 -1.33 -5.34
CA LYS A 210 -19.80 -0.45 -4.37
C LYS A 210 -20.93 0.39 -4.96
N THR A 211 -20.88 0.74 -6.26
CA THR A 211 -21.94 1.51 -6.94
C THR A 211 -23.20 0.68 -7.17
N SER A 212 -23.11 -0.65 -7.16
CA SER A 212 -24.25 -1.55 -7.40
C SER A 212 -24.94 -2.06 -6.12
N GLN A 213 -24.48 -1.65 -4.93
CA GLN A 213 -25.07 -2.05 -3.64
C GLN A 213 -25.84 -0.94 -2.91
N ASN A 214 -25.96 0.26 -3.49
CA ASN A 214 -26.89 1.28 -3.02
C ASN A 214 -28.16 1.23 -3.89
N PRO A 215 -29.30 0.77 -3.33
CA PRO A 215 -30.60 0.84 -4.00
C PRO A 215 -31.11 2.29 -4.07
#